data_361f77b7b9a5f46555ecdca6af539125
#
_entry.id   361f77b7b9a5f46555ecdca6af539125
#
_cell.length_a   1.000
_cell.length_b   1.000
_cell.length_c   1.000
_cell.angle_alpha   90.00
_cell.angle_beta   90.00
_cell.angle_gamma   90.00
#
_symmetry.space_group_name_H-M   'P 1'
#
loop_
_entity.id
_entity.type
_entity.pdbx_description
1 polymer ?
#
loop_
_entity_poly.entity_id
_entity_poly.type
_entity_poly.pdbx_seq_one_letter_code
_entity_poly.pdbx_strand_id
1 'polypeptide(L)'
;MGYKDLDTGTNKGSGNEVLGVSAKDDIDKIRGKRANRIFVEEYGVFPKIMEMYRILLPSVQEGDISFGMLYLAGTGGSENSDFAGALEMMYNPKGYNLYALPNVFDKNAQGKQDTIFFFGAYLNRKGCYNYDGVSDVIKALIEILYNCYTIKYNSTDPTAITRTKAENPITIQDAIMRRDSTIFPVAYLNDRLGQIAENSHILDNI
;
A
#
# COMPACT_ATOMS: atom_id res chain seq x y z
N MET A 1 -25.03 10.98 10.61
CA MET A 1 -26.16 11.32 9.74
C MET A 1 -27.14 12.16 10.53
N GLY A 2 -27.55 13.30 9.98
CA GLY A 2 -28.60 14.11 10.51
C GLY A 2 -29.89 13.93 9.70
N TYR A 3 -31.01 14.15 10.28
CA TYR A 3 -32.30 14.21 9.57
C TYR A 3 -33.09 15.44 10.04
N LYS A 4 -33.96 15.95 9.17
CA LYS A 4 -34.82 17.04 9.50
C LYS A 4 -36.09 16.46 10.13
N ASP A 5 -36.36 16.86 11.37
CA ASP A 5 -37.60 16.53 12.05
C ASP A 5 -38.75 17.29 11.36
N LEU A 6 -39.73 16.56 10.86
CA LEU A 6 -40.84 17.15 10.09
C LEU A 6 -41.81 17.95 10.94
N ASP A 7 -41.93 17.63 12.24
CA ASP A 7 -42.89 18.30 13.16
C ASP A 7 -42.29 19.61 13.68
N THR A 8 -41.02 19.63 13.98
CA THR A 8 -40.35 20.80 14.59
C THR A 8 -39.55 21.62 13.60
N GLY A 9 -39.30 21.10 12.39
CA GLY A 9 -38.43 21.70 11.36
C GLY A 9 -36.94 21.75 11.74
N THR A 10 -36.56 21.17 12.89
CA THR A 10 -35.21 21.21 13.41
C THR A 10 -34.38 20.05 12.87
N ASN A 11 -33.06 20.28 12.68
CA ASN A 11 -32.16 19.21 12.34
C ASN A 11 -31.82 18.39 13.58
N LYS A 12 -32.12 17.09 13.55
CA LYS A 12 -31.80 16.12 14.59
C LYS A 12 -30.78 15.11 14.07
N GLY A 13 -30.12 14.43 15.00
CA GLY A 13 -29.09 13.41 14.72
C GLY A 13 -27.71 13.82 15.21
N SER A 14 -26.71 13.03 14.89
CA SER A 14 -25.32 13.23 15.36
C SER A 14 -24.61 14.46 14.75
N GLY A 15 -25.19 15.07 13.71
CA GLY A 15 -24.55 16.17 12.98
C GLY A 15 -23.32 15.74 12.19
N ASN A 16 -23.02 14.44 12.10
CA ASN A 16 -21.87 13.95 11.36
C ASN A 16 -22.11 14.09 9.86
N GLU A 17 -21.10 14.59 9.17
CA GLU A 17 -21.07 14.73 7.72
C GLU A 17 -20.05 13.75 7.13
N VAL A 18 -20.39 13.13 6.00
CA VAL A 18 -19.48 12.34 5.17
C VAL A 18 -19.35 13.02 3.81
N LEU A 19 -18.15 13.46 3.48
CA LEU A 19 -17.85 14.14 2.23
C LEU A 19 -17.00 13.23 1.35
N GLY A 20 -17.50 12.89 0.15
CA GLY A 20 -16.72 12.20 -0.89
C GLY A 20 -16.06 13.20 -1.84
N VAL A 21 -14.76 13.03 -2.11
CA VAL A 21 -14.01 13.88 -3.04
C VAL A 21 -13.15 13.00 -3.94
N SER A 22 -13.22 13.19 -5.27
CA SER A 22 -12.27 12.61 -6.20
C SER A 22 -11.08 13.56 -6.39
N ALA A 23 -9.89 13.10 -6.02
CA ALA A 23 -8.66 13.89 -6.04
C ALA A 23 -7.62 13.38 -7.05
N LYS A 24 -7.96 12.37 -7.88
CA LYS A 24 -7.02 11.73 -8.80
C LYS A 24 -6.42 12.71 -9.81
N ASP A 25 -7.26 13.57 -10.37
CA ASP A 25 -6.85 14.53 -11.41
C ASP A 25 -6.43 15.90 -10.84
N ASP A 26 -6.86 16.21 -9.63
CA ASP A 26 -6.62 17.49 -8.99
C ASP A 26 -6.60 17.33 -7.46
N ILE A 27 -5.40 17.28 -6.91
CA ILE A 27 -5.16 17.10 -5.48
C ILE A 27 -5.60 18.34 -4.67
N ASP A 28 -5.63 19.52 -5.26
CA ASP A 28 -6.03 20.74 -4.56
C ASP A 28 -7.51 20.76 -4.13
N LYS A 29 -8.35 19.91 -4.73
CA LYS A 29 -9.75 19.76 -4.31
C LYS A 29 -9.94 19.33 -2.86
N ILE A 30 -8.95 18.68 -2.27
CA ILE A 30 -8.97 18.24 -0.86
C ILE A 30 -8.41 19.29 0.09
N ARG A 31 -7.74 20.32 -0.40
CA ARG A 31 -7.09 21.35 0.41
C ARG A 31 -8.11 22.13 1.26
N GLY A 32 -7.75 22.43 2.49
CA GLY A 32 -8.54 23.26 3.41
C GLY A 32 -9.78 22.57 4.03
N LYS A 33 -9.97 21.29 3.76
CA LYS A 33 -11.04 20.51 4.39
C LYS A 33 -10.54 19.91 5.71
N ARG A 34 -11.26 20.11 6.80
CA ARG A 34 -10.96 19.51 8.11
C ARG A 34 -11.90 18.35 8.36
N ALA A 35 -11.36 17.25 8.89
CA ALA A 35 -12.15 16.09 9.25
C ALA A 35 -11.49 15.32 10.40
N ASN A 36 -12.31 14.68 11.24
CA ASN A 36 -11.80 13.80 12.29
C ASN A 36 -11.23 12.49 11.73
N ARG A 37 -11.70 12.07 10.56
CA ARG A 37 -11.23 10.87 9.88
C ARG A 37 -11.23 11.10 8.37
N ILE A 38 -10.12 10.78 7.74
CA ILE A 38 -9.96 10.84 6.29
C ILE A 38 -9.55 9.46 5.82
N PHE A 39 -10.31 8.92 4.87
CA PHE A 39 -10.00 7.68 4.19
C PHE A 39 -9.58 8.01 2.77
N VAL A 40 -8.39 7.58 2.37
CA VAL A 40 -7.89 7.67 1.01
C VAL A 40 -7.85 6.25 0.45
N GLU A 41 -8.71 6.00 -0.52
CA GLU A 41 -8.70 4.75 -1.28
C GLU A 41 -7.76 4.87 -2.48
N GLU A 42 -7.29 3.73 -2.95
CA GLU A 42 -6.37 3.63 -4.09
C GLU A 42 -5.11 4.50 -3.95
N TYR A 43 -4.61 4.67 -2.71
CA TYR A 43 -3.47 5.53 -2.44
C TYR A 43 -2.26 5.24 -3.35
N GLY A 44 -2.01 3.97 -3.68
CA GLY A 44 -0.89 3.55 -4.53
C GLY A 44 -0.95 4.01 -6.00
N VAL A 45 -2.10 4.50 -6.49
CA VAL A 45 -2.22 4.97 -7.90
C VAL A 45 -1.99 6.47 -8.07
N PHE A 46 -1.81 7.21 -6.98
CA PHE A 46 -1.59 8.66 -7.08
C PHE A 46 -0.20 8.96 -7.67
N PRO A 47 -0.12 9.88 -8.65
CA PRO A 47 1.15 10.24 -9.28
C PRO A 47 2.07 11.06 -8.36
N LYS A 48 1.55 11.60 -7.26
CA LYS A 48 2.27 12.45 -6.29
C LYS A 48 1.83 12.14 -4.86
N ILE A 49 2.15 10.95 -4.40
CA ILE A 49 1.76 10.44 -3.07
C ILE A 49 2.22 11.36 -1.94
N MET A 50 3.47 11.81 -2.00
CA MET A 50 4.05 12.68 -0.98
C MET A 50 3.40 14.06 -0.93
N GLU A 51 3.04 14.62 -2.08
CA GLU A 51 2.34 15.89 -2.16
C GLU A 51 0.93 15.78 -1.55
N MET A 52 0.20 14.74 -1.91
CA MET A 52 -1.13 14.45 -1.35
C MET A 52 -1.07 14.29 0.17
N TYR A 53 -0.11 13.54 0.69
CA TYR A 53 0.08 13.38 2.13
C TYR A 53 0.28 14.72 2.82
N ARG A 54 1.15 15.60 2.29
CA ARG A 54 1.42 16.93 2.85
C ARG A 54 0.19 17.85 2.85
N ILE A 55 -0.67 17.71 1.83
CA ILE A 55 -1.93 18.48 1.73
C ILE A 55 -2.96 17.97 2.73
N LEU A 56 -3.01 16.66 2.97
CA LEU A 56 -3.99 16.05 3.88
C LEU A 56 -3.61 16.19 5.36
N LEU A 57 -2.33 16.23 5.67
CA LEU A 57 -1.86 16.25 7.06
C LEU A 57 -2.44 17.42 7.88
N PRO A 58 -2.46 18.68 7.40
CA PRO A 58 -3.09 19.79 8.11
C PRO A 58 -4.61 19.65 8.29
N SER A 59 -5.24 18.74 7.54
CA SER A 59 -6.69 18.49 7.66
C SER A 59 -7.05 17.67 8.90
N VAL A 60 -6.09 17.00 9.52
CA VAL A 60 -6.24 16.14 10.70
C VAL A 60 -5.36 16.57 11.87
N GLN A 61 -4.52 17.59 11.70
CA GLN A 61 -3.67 18.12 12.77
C GLN A 61 -3.56 19.65 12.71
N GLU A 62 -3.22 20.25 13.83
CA GLU A 62 -2.92 21.69 13.96
C GLU A 62 -1.62 21.87 14.74
N GLY A 63 -0.56 22.32 14.04
CA GLY A 63 0.80 22.26 14.57
C GLY A 63 1.19 20.81 14.90
N ASP A 64 1.63 20.59 16.14
CA ASP A 64 2.01 19.26 16.63
C ASP A 64 0.84 18.46 17.25
N ILE A 65 -0.37 19.02 17.24
CA ILE A 65 -1.55 18.39 17.86
C ILE A 65 -2.40 17.72 16.78
N SER A 66 -2.49 16.39 16.83
CA SER A 66 -3.41 15.62 16.00
C SER A 66 -4.79 15.58 16.66
N PHE A 67 -5.82 16.02 15.94
CA PHE A 67 -7.22 15.92 16.35
C PHE A 67 -8.01 14.90 15.50
N GLY A 68 -7.41 14.38 14.46
CA GLY A 68 -8.01 13.41 13.56
C GLY A 68 -7.04 12.30 13.16
N MET A 69 -7.51 11.41 12.29
CA MET A 69 -6.74 10.27 11.79
C MET A 69 -6.85 10.15 10.27
N LEU A 70 -5.71 9.86 9.63
CA LEU A 70 -5.60 9.62 8.21
C LEU A 70 -5.38 8.13 7.95
N TYR A 71 -6.24 7.54 7.14
CA TYR A 71 -6.15 6.16 6.68
C TYR A 71 -5.82 6.15 5.19
N LEU A 72 -4.69 5.58 4.84
CA LEU A 72 -4.23 5.45 3.47
C LEU A 72 -4.27 3.96 3.10
N ALA A 73 -5.09 3.61 2.14
CA ALA A 73 -5.26 2.23 1.68
C ALA A 73 -5.22 2.15 0.16
N GLY A 74 -4.73 1.06 -0.37
CA GLY A 74 -4.69 0.83 -1.80
C GLY A 74 -3.85 -0.37 -2.17
N THR A 75 -3.91 -0.73 -3.43
CA THR A 75 -3.03 -1.72 -4.06
C THR A 75 -1.77 -1.06 -4.59
N GLY A 76 -0.78 -1.84 -4.98
CA GLY A 76 0.41 -1.36 -5.69
C GLY A 76 0.03 -0.56 -6.92
N GLY A 77 0.80 0.47 -7.22
CA GLY A 77 0.46 1.47 -8.22
C GLY A 77 0.52 1.00 -9.67
N SER A 78 0.06 1.86 -10.56
CA SER A 78 0.18 1.75 -12.02
C SER A 78 1.49 2.41 -12.50
N GLU A 79 1.76 2.36 -13.81
CA GLU A 79 2.96 2.95 -14.43
C GLU A 79 3.18 4.44 -14.12
N ASN A 80 2.11 5.19 -13.89
CA ASN A 80 2.16 6.63 -13.58
C ASN A 80 2.19 6.93 -12.07
N SER A 81 2.34 5.92 -11.22
CA SER A 81 2.33 6.09 -9.76
C SER A 81 3.68 6.57 -9.24
N ASP A 82 3.66 7.28 -8.11
CA ASP A 82 4.85 7.70 -7.40
C ASP A 82 5.42 6.55 -6.54
N PHE A 83 6.09 5.61 -7.20
CA PHE A 83 6.70 4.47 -6.52
C PHE A 83 7.78 4.87 -5.52
N ALA A 84 8.56 5.92 -5.83
CA ALA A 84 9.61 6.37 -4.94
C ALA A 84 9.03 6.94 -3.65
N GLY A 85 7.98 7.76 -3.76
CA GLY A 85 7.28 8.29 -2.59
C GLY A 85 6.56 7.20 -1.78
N ALA A 86 5.99 6.20 -2.45
CA ALA A 86 5.38 5.06 -1.78
C ALA A 86 6.42 4.26 -0.97
N LEU A 87 7.54 3.91 -1.59
CA LEU A 87 8.66 3.21 -0.95
C LEU A 87 9.19 3.99 0.26
N GLU A 88 9.41 5.28 0.09
CA GLU A 88 9.90 6.16 1.16
C GLU A 88 8.97 6.12 2.38
N MET A 89 7.66 6.26 2.18
CA MET A 89 6.69 6.21 3.29
C MET A 89 6.60 4.81 3.91
N MET A 90 6.69 3.75 3.11
CA MET A 90 6.59 2.36 3.58
C MET A 90 7.76 1.96 4.46
N TYR A 91 8.98 2.36 4.11
CA TYR A 91 10.20 1.95 4.82
C TYR A 91 10.71 2.99 5.84
N ASN A 92 10.11 4.18 5.87
CA ASN A 92 10.39 5.23 6.84
C ASN A 92 9.12 5.72 7.56
N PRO A 93 8.24 4.83 8.06
CA PRO A 93 6.93 5.21 8.58
C PRO A 93 7.01 6.22 9.72
N LYS A 94 8.01 6.13 10.59
CA LYS A 94 8.20 7.06 11.70
C LYS A 94 8.50 8.50 11.24
N GLY A 95 9.20 8.66 10.11
CA GLY A 95 9.50 9.97 9.53
C GLY A 95 8.24 10.71 9.02
N TYR A 96 7.16 9.97 8.79
CA TYR A 96 5.87 10.47 8.30
C TYR A 96 4.74 10.33 9.33
N ASN A 97 5.08 10.10 10.60
CA ASN A 97 4.08 9.86 11.66
C ASN A 97 3.05 8.77 11.31
N LEU A 98 3.49 7.73 10.60
CA LEU A 98 2.69 6.57 10.25
C LEU A 98 2.86 5.47 11.30
N TYR A 99 1.87 4.59 11.41
CA TYR A 99 1.94 3.46 12.30
C TYR A 99 3.01 2.48 11.84
N ALA A 100 4.05 2.35 12.65
CA ALA A 100 5.24 1.56 12.33
C ALA A 100 5.13 0.15 12.92
N LEU A 101 5.45 -0.86 12.11
CA LEU A 101 5.50 -2.27 12.46
C LEU A 101 6.87 -2.86 12.11
N PRO A 102 7.34 -3.89 12.85
CA PRO A 102 8.55 -4.59 12.47
C PRO A 102 8.44 -5.18 11.06
N ASN A 103 9.44 -4.96 10.22
CA ASN A 103 9.48 -5.55 8.89
C ASN A 103 9.88 -7.03 8.97
N VAL A 104 8.89 -7.90 8.83
CA VAL A 104 9.07 -9.36 8.82
C VAL A 104 9.08 -9.94 7.39
N PHE A 105 8.88 -9.11 6.36
CA PHE A 105 8.72 -9.54 4.98
C PHE A 105 10.03 -9.57 4.21
N ASP A 106 10.93 -8.65 4.49
CA ASP A 106 12.20 -8.54 3.79
C ASP A 106 13.27 -9.36 4.51
N LYS A 107 13.86 -10.32 3.82
CA LYS A 107 14.89 -11.21 4.38
C LYS A 107 16.06 -10.44 4.99
N ASN A 108 16.42 -9.33 4.36
CA ASN A 108 17.57 -8.50 4.74
C ASN A 108 17.25 -7.54 5.89
N ALA A 109 15.99 -7.18 6.08
CA ALA A 109 15.58 -6.30 7.17
C ALA A 109 15.31 -7.05 8.49
N GLN A 110 14.74 -8.25 8.43
CA GLN A 110 14.46 -9.18 9.55
C GLN A 110 14.20 -8.51 10.90
N GLY A 111 13.25 -7.59 10.96
CA GLY A 111 12.90 -6.86 12.19
C GLY A 111 13.86 -5.73 12.59
N LYS A 112 14.89 -5.44 11.80
CA LYS A 112 15.80 -4.31 12.03
C LYS A 112 15.27 -2.99 11.48
N GLN A 113 14.33 -3.05 10.54
CA GLN A 113 13.72 -1.91 9.90
C GLN A 113 12.21 -1.96 10.12
N ASP A 114 11.61 -0.83 10.40
CA ASP A 114 10.16 -0.71 10.48
C ASP A 114 9.53 -0.58 9.09
N THR A 115 8.26 -0.95 9.00
CA THR A 115 7.43 -0.77 7.80
C THR A 115 6.00 -0.41 8.21
N ILE A 116 5.16 -0.08 7.23
CA ILE A 116 3.71 0.12 7.45
C ILE A 116 2.98 -1.23 7.54
N PHE A 117 1.70 -1.18 7.89
CA PHE A 117 0.83 -2.37 7.84
C PHE A 117 0.67 -2.84 6.39
N PHE A 118 0.94 -4.12 6.17
CA PHE A 118 0.78 -4.78 4.89
C PHE A 118 -0.24 -5.92 5.00
N PHE A 119 -1.22 -5.91 4.10
CA PHE A 119 -2.23 -6.95 4.00
C PHE A 119 -1.93 -7.83 2.78
N GLY A 120 -1.25 -8.95 3.01
CA GLY A 120 -0.89 -9.88 1.94
C GLY A 120 -2.11 -10.58 1.32
N ALA A 121 -2.04 -10.88 0.03
CA ALA A 121 -3.12 -11.52 -0.73
C ALA A 121 -3.55 -12.89 -0.19
N TYR A 122 -2.73 -13.50 0.64
CA TYR A 122 -3.02 -14.77 1.30
C TYR A 122 -3.94 -14.66 2.52
N LEU A 123 -4.14 -13.44 3.06
CA LEU A 123 -4.93 -13.23 4.29
C LEU A 123 -6.44 -13.27 4.08
N ASN A 124 -6.93 -13.06 2.86
CA ASN A 124 -8.37 -13.08 2.58
C ASN A 124 -8.65 -13.61 1.16
N ARG A 125 -7.97 -14.69 0.77
CA ARG A 125 -8.13 -15.26 -0.56
C ARG A 125 -9.43 -16.04 -0.67
N LYS A 126 -10.23 -15.71 -1.69
CA LYS A 126 -11.50 -16.39 -1.97
C LYS A 126 -11.27 -17.90 -2.18
N GLY A 127 -12.04 -18.73 -1.48
CA GLY A 127 -11.92 -20.18 -1.54
C GLY A 127 -10.86 -20.80 -0.63
N CYS A 128 -10.08 -19.97 0.07
CA CYS A 128 -9.05 -20.41 1.03
C CYS A 128 -9.45 -20.04 2.45
N TYR A 129 -10.51 -20.69 2.94
CA TYR A 129 -10.98 -20.54 4.30
C TYR A 129 -11.09 -21.91 4.97
N ASN A 130 -10.86 -21.96 6.27
CA ASN A 130 -11.17 -23.12 7.08
C ASN A 130 -12.68 -23.19 7.39
N TYR A 131 -13.06 -24.20 8.18
CA TYR A 131 -14.46 -24.44 8.55
C TYR A 131 -15.09 -23.28 9.36
N ASP A 132 -14.28 -22.51 10.08
CA ASP A 132 -14.71 -21.37 10.91
C ASP A 132 -14.73 -20.05 10.12
N GLY A 133 -14.47 -20.08 8.82
CA GLY A 133 -14.41 -18.88 7.96
C GLY A 133 -13.13 -18.07 8.13
N VAL A 134 -12.12 -18.61 8.83
CA VAL A 134 -10.81 -17.98 8.98
C VAL A 134 -9.94 -18.34 7.77
N SER A 135 -9.09 -17.40 7.33
CA SER A 135 -8.19 -17.60 6.18
C SER A 135 -7.26 -18.81 6.40
N ASP A 136 -7.30 -19.76 5.46
CA ASP A 136 -6.31 -20.82 5.33
C ASP A 136 -5.09 -20.28 4.57
N VAL A 137 -4.18 -19.70 5.33
CA VAL A 137 -2.98 -19.02 4.81
C VAL A 137 -2.09 -19.97 3.99
N ILE A 138 -1.95 -21.21 4.43
CA ILE A 138 -1.09 -22.20 3.75
C ILE A 138 -1.67 -22.53 2.38
N LYS A 139 -2.96 -22.84 2.32
CA LYS A 139 -3.66 -23.09 1.06
C LYS A 139 -3.57 -21.90 0.11
N ALA A 140 -3.81 -20.69 0.63
CA ALA A 140 -3.73 -19.45 -0.14
C ALA A 140 -2.34 -19.22 -0.73
N LEU A 141 -1.29 -19.41 0.05
CA LEU A 141 0.10 -19.30 -0.41
C LEU A 141 0.43 -20.31 -1.51
N ILE A 142 0.01 -21.59 -1.34
CA ILE A 142 0.23 -22.62 -2.34
C ILE A 142 -0.46 -22.24 -3.66
N GLU A 143 -1.70 -21.77 -3.62
CA GLU A 143 -2.43 -21.34 -4.81
C GLU A 143 -1.78 -20.14 -5.52
N ILE A 144 -1.33 -19.13 -4.75
CA ILE A 144 -0.64 -17.96 -5.31
C ILE A 144 0.67 -18.39 -5.99
N LEU A 145 1.47 -19.19 -5.31
CA LEU A 145 2.75 -19.67 -5.83
C LEU A 145 2.57 -20.56 -7.05
N TYR A 146 1.57 -21.44 -7.05
CA TYR A 146 1.24 -22.30 -8.20
C TYR A 146 0.79 -21.45 -9.40
N ASN A 147 -0.02 -20.42 -9.20
CA ASN A 147 -0.41 -19.50 -10.26
C ASN A 147 0.82 -18.74 -10.84
N CYS A 148 1.68 -18.24 -9.97
CA CYS A 148 2.94 -17.61 -10.40
C CYS A 148 3.84 -18.57 -11.19
N TYR A 149 3.95 -19.82 -10.73
CA TYR A 149 4.69 -20.87 -11.44
C TYR A 149 4.11 -21.12 -12.84
N THR A 150 2.80 -21.32 -12.92
CA THR A 150 2.10 -21.57 -14.19
C THR A 150 2.31 -20.44 -15.18
N ILE A 151 2.19 -19.20 -14.74
CA ILE A 151 2.40 -18.03 -15.60
C ILE A 151 3.85 -17.93 -16.05
N LYS A 152 4.81 -18.15 -15.15
CA LYS A 152 6.23 -18.10 -15.47
C LYS A 152 6.61 -19.05 -16.62
N TYR A 153 6.01 -20.23 -16.66
CA TYR A 153 6.38 -21.24 -17.63
C TYR A 153 5.51 -21.29 -18.90
N ASN A 154 4.30 -20.73 -18.85
CA ASN A 154 3.36 -20.79 -19.97
C ASN A 154 3.12 -19.43 -20.65
N SER A 155 3.48 -18.31 -20.01
CA SER A 155 3.30 -16.98 -20.62
C SER A 155 4.48 -16.63 -21.53
N THR A 156 4.16 -16.04 -22.66
CA THR A 156 5.14 -15.41 -23.57
C THR A 156 5.38 -13.93 -23.23
N ASP A 157 4.53 -13.34 -22.36
CA ASP A 157 4.70 -11.96 -21.89
C ASP A 157 5.72 -11.91 -20.75
N PRO A 158 6.88 -11.25 -20.94
CA PRO A 158 7.93 -11.16 -19.92
C PRO A 158 7.48 -10.39 -18.67
N THR A 159 6.41 -9.59 -18.76
CA THR A 159 5.88 -8.81 -17.63
C THR A 159 4.77 -9.56 -16.86
N ALA A 160 4.26 -10.66 -17.39
CA ALA A 160 3.12 -11.37 -16.82
C ALA A 160 3.34 -11.81 -15.36
N ILE A 161 4.53 -12.31 -15.05
CA ILE A 161 4.86 -12.74 -13.68
C ILE A 161 4.89 -11.56 -12.71
N THR A 162 5.45 -10.43 -13.12
CA THR A 162 5.52 -9.20 -12.30
C THR A 162 4.13 -8.65 -12.03
N ARG A 163 3.26 -8.62 -13.04
CA ARG A 163 1.85 -8.23 -12.89
C ARG A 163 1.11 -9.16 -11.92
N THR A 164 1.26 -10.46 -12.08
CA THR A 164 0.60 -11.45 -11.21
C THR A 164 1.02 -11.31 -9.76
N LYS A 165 2.30 -11.07 -9.50
CA LYS A 165 2.81 -10.81 -8.15
C LYS A 165 2.27 -9.50 -7.57
N ALA A 166 2.24 -8.43 -8.35
CA ALA A 166 1.69 -7.15 -7.92
C ALA A 166 0.18 -7.20 -7.62
N GLU A 167 -0.56 -8.04 -8.33
CA GLU A 167 -1.99 -8.27 -8.10
C GLU A 167 -2.28 -9.22 -6.92
N ASN A 168 -1.34 -10.14 -6.63
CA ASN A 168 -1.44 -11.10 -5.55
C ASN A 168 -0.18 -11.06 -4.66
N PRO A 169 0.11 -9.94 -4.01
CA PRO A 169 1.37 -9.76 -3.31
C PRO A 169 1.45 -10.65 -2.06
N ILE A 170 2.58 -11.35 -1.92
CA ILE A 170 2.94 -12.08 -0.70
C ILE A 170 3.78 -11.21 0.21
N THR A 171 4.60 -10.32 -0.38
CA THR A 171 5.45 -9.38 0.32
C THR A 171 5.15 -7.95 -0.08
N ILE A 172 5.64 -7.00 0.70
CA ILE A 172 5.56 -5.57 0.36
C ILE A 172 6.23 -5.31 -0.99
N GLN A 173 7.38 -5.92 -1.24
CA GLN A 173 8.11 -5.77 -2.50
C GLN A 173 7.29 -6.24 -3.71
N ASP A 174 6.52 -7.33 -3.58
CA ASP A 174 5.63 -7.78 -4.66
C ASP A 174 4.57 -6.72 -4.98
N ALA A 175 4.01 -6.08 -3.94
CA ALA A 175 2.95 -5.08 -4.09
C ALA A 175 3.39 -3.82 -4.84
N ILE A 176 4.67 -3.43 -4.69
CA ILE A 176 5.23 -2.20 -5.23
C ILE A 176 6.20 -2.45 -6.40
N MET A 177 6.20 -3.66 -6.96
CA MET A 177 7.00 -3.96 -8.14
C MET A 177 6.60 -3.05 -9.31
N ARG A 178 7.59 -2.37 -9.91
CA ARG A 178 7.38 -1.65 -11.16
C ARG A 178 6.96 -2.60 -12.25
N ARG A 179 5.94 -2.21 -13.01
CA ARG A 179 5.41 -2.95 -14.16
C ARG A 179 6.13 -2.59 -15.46
N ASP A 180 7.20 -1.80 -15.38
CA ASP A 180 7.92 -1.34 -16.56
C ASP A 180 8.46 -2.55 -17.34
N SER A 181 8.25 -2.54 -18.64
CA SER A 181 8.90 -3.45 -19.59
C SER A 181 10.37 -3.06 -19.71
N THR A 182 11.18 -3.51 -18.77
CA THR A 182 12.62 -3.31 -18.87
C THR A 182 13.27 -4.54 -19.51
N ILE A 183 14.32 -4.32 -20.30
CA ILE A 183 15.13 -5.39 -20.89
C ILE A 183 15.84 -6.19 -19.77
N PHE A 184 15.96 -5.59 -18.59
CA PHE A 184 16.65 -6.20 -17.47
C PHE A 184 15.68 -6.97 -16.55
N PRO A 185 16.07 -8.16 -16.08
CA PRO A 185 15.27 -8.93 -15.13
C PRO A 185 15.27 -8.26 -13.75
N VAL A 186 14.30 -7.37 -13.52
CA VAL A 186 14.20 -6.54 -12.29
C VAL A 186 14.21 -7.40 -11.02
N ALA A 187 13.54 -8.56 -11.03
CA ALA A 187 13.55 -9.47 -9.90
C ALA A 187 14.95 -9.99 -9.56
N TYR A 188 15.74 -10.33 -10.58
CA TYR A 188 17.13 -10.76 -10.42
C TYR A 188 18.02 -9.61 -9.92
N LEU A 189 17.83 -8.40 -10.45
CA LEU A 189 18.61 -7.23 -10.04
C LEU A 189 18.30 -6.85 -8.57
N ASN A 190 17.05 -6.90 -8.15
CA ASN A 190 16.68 -6.63 -6.77
C ASN A 190 17.23 -7.69 -5.81
N ASP A 191 17.19 -8.97 -6.18
CA ASP A 191 17.80 -10.04 -5.39
C ASP A 191 19.32 -9.85 -5.30
N ARG A 192 19.96 -9.45 -6.39
CA ARG A 192 21.40 -9.17 -6.40
C ARG A 192 21.77 -7.94 -5.59
N LEU A 193 20.99 -6.88 -5.67
CA LEU A 193 21.17 -5.69 -4.82
C LEU A 193 21.01 -6.04 -3.33
N GLY A 194 20.05 -6.90 -2.99
CA GLY A 194 19.90 -7.42 -1.64
C GLY A 194 21.15 -8.18 -1.16
N GLN A 195 21.69 -9.07 -2.00
CA GLN A 195 22.93 -9.82 -1.69
C GLN A 195 24.14 -8.89 -1.49
N ILE A 196 24.27 -7.84 -2.29
CA ILE A 196 25.34 -6.83 -2.17
C ILE A 196 25.17 -6.04 -0.86
N ALA A 197 23.93 -5.65 -0.52
CA ALA A 197 23.65 -4.94 0.73
C ALA A 197 23.96 -5.79 1.99
N GLU A 198 23.72 -7.11 1.90
CA GLU A 198 24.07 -8.05 2.98
C GLU A 198 25.60 -8.29 3.10
N ASN A 199 26.29 -8.26 1.97
CA ASN A 199 27.68 -8.65 1.88
C ASN A 199 28.46 -7.70 0.97
N SER A 200 28.84 -6.54 1.52
CA SER A 200 29.55 -5.49 0.76
C SER A 200 30.88 -5.97 0.13
N HIS A 201 31.47 -7.03 0.67
CA HIS A 201 32.69 -7.62 0.13
C HIS A 201 32.52 -8.29 -1.26
N ILE A 202 31.27 -8.48 -1.70
CA ILE A 202 31.05 -8.99 -3.07
C ILE A 202 31.58 -8.02 -4.14
N LEU A 203 31.60 -6.72 -3.82
CA LEU A 203 32.11 -5.68 -4.73
C LEU A 203 33.64 -5.59 -4.75
N ASP A 204 34.31 -6.11 -3.73
CA ASP A 204 35.77 -6.04 -3.63
C ASP A 204 36.46 -7.04 -4.59
N ASN A 205 35.69 -7.95 -5.22
CA ASN A 205 36.18 -8.99 -6.12
C ASN A 205 35.80 -8.75 -7.59
N ILE A 206 35.37 -7.55 -7.96
CA ILE A 206 35.12 -7.11 -9.33
C ILE A 206 36.20 -6.11 -9.74
#